data_2c8060118c137e59d32c4e9c21c9c799
#
_entry.id   2c8060118c137e59d32c4e9c21c9c799
#
_cell.length_a   1.000
_cell.length_b   1.000
_cell.length_c   1.000
_cell.angle_alpha   90.00
_cell.angle_beta   90.00
_cell.angle_gamma   90.00
#
_symmetry.space_group_name_H-M   'P 1'
#
loop_
_entity.id
_entity.type
_entity.pdbx_description
1 polymer ?
#
loop_
_entity_poly.entity_id
_entity_poly.type
_entity_poly.pdbx_seq_one_letter_code
_entity_poly.pdbx_strand_id
1 'polypeptide(L)'
;MEKVKHFLKHAGIKIGLFLRANWAYILWGGLHYLIANLALNALSRDTATGMQNTFFIYLISIGIAVSPLGEFILRSLDRARPVETRQDKDYLLPLFEEVYEQALNQTPSLNKNITLYITEDKIINAYAVGRQTVMLTRGAIDSLSPEELKGAMAHELGHMTSGDSMARVITVVGNGLFSLIVLVCKIIMLIFGVIAALWSKKYILSIVIGFIVHLLFSYSVTAFLFLGDIIIALNNRSREYLADDYAYKIGFGEQLKNTLYQINALDMGGRRSLKDWLKASHPYTTARIARLEQKLEREQVLY
;
A
#
# COMPACT_ATOMS: atom_id res chain seq x y z
N MET A 1 9.84 -16.40 34.72
CA MET A 1 9.26 -15.04 34.81
C MET A 1 10.09 -14.03 34.00
N GLU A 2 11.43 -14.04 34.03
CA GLU A 2 12.28 -13.14 33.21
C GLU A 2 12.12 -13.30 31.70
N LYS A 3 12.08 -14.54 31.20
CA LYS A 3 11.86 -14.81 29.75
C LYS A 3 10.54 -14.23 29.23
N VAL A 4 9.49 -14.26 30.04
CA VAL A 4 8.18 -13.68 29.69
C VAL A 4 8.26 -12.15 29.69
N LYS A 5 8.92 -11.53 30.69
CA LYS A 5 9.14 -10.08 30.72
C LYS A 5 9.99 -9.60 29.53
N HIS A 6 11.04 -10.35 29.19
CA HIS A 6 11.89 -10.06 28.03
C HIS A 6 11.08 -10.18 26.71
N PHE A 7 10.27 -11.23 26.55
CA PHE A 7 9.38 -11.39 25.39
C PHE A 7 8.36 -10.26 25.28
N LEU A 8 7.69 -9.90 26.36
CA LEU A 8 6.70 -8.80 26.39
C LEU A 8 7.35 -7.44 26.07
N LYS A 9 8.56 -7.19 26.59
CA LYS A 9 9.31 -5.97 26.27
C LYS A 9 9.67 -5.90 24.79
N HIS A 10 10.16 -6.99 24.19
CA HIS A 10 10.47 -7.05 22.76
C HIS A 10 9.23 -6.96 21.87
N ALA A 11 8.14 -7.61 22.25
CA ALA A 11 6.86 -7.50 21.57
C ALA A 11 6.33 -6.05 21.64
N GLY A 12 6.40 -5.41 22.80
CA GLY A 12 6.01 -4.00 22.99
C GLY A 12 6.83 -3.04 22.11
N ILE A 13 8.14 -3.23 22.00
CA ILE A 13 9.00 -2.44 21.13
C ILE A 13 8.62 -2.64 19.65
N LYS A 14 8.40 -3.88 19.21
CA LYS A 14 7.98 -4.17 17.82
C LYS A 14 6.61 -3.55 17.51
N ILE A 15 5.65 -3.65 18.42
CA ILE A 15 4.34 -3.02 18.26
C ILE A 15 4.47 -1.51 18.21
N GLY A 16 5.25 -0.89 19.09
CA GLY A 16 5.48 0.55 19.09
C GLY A 16 6.11 1.06 17.80
N LEU A 17 7.07 0.33 17.24
CA LEU A 17 7.68 0.63 15.95
C LEU A 17 6.67 0.50 14.81
N PHE A 18 5.86 -0.56 14.79
CA PHE A 18 4.80 -0.76 13.81
C PHE A 18 3.77 0.37 13.85
N LEU A 19 3.27 0.73 15.03
CA LEU A 19 2.31 1.80 15.21
C LEU A 19 2.88 3.15 14.73
N ARG A 20 4.14 3.43 15.08
CA ARG A 20 4.82 4.66 14.65
C ARG A 20 5.06 4.71 13.13
N ALA A 21 5.42 3.58 12.53
CA ALA A 21 5.64 3.49 11.09
C ALA A 21 4.33 3.56 10.29
N ASN A 22 3.21 3.06 10.85
CA ASN A 22 1.96 2.86 10.12
C ASN A 22 0.78 3.68 10.68
N TRP A 23 1.03 4.73 11.47
CA TRP A 23 -0.03 5.52 12.13
C TRP A 23 -1.09 6.05 11.16
N ALA A 24 -0.69 6.44 9.95
CA ALA A 24 -1.60 6.98 8.96
C ALA A 24 -2.60 5.92 8.44
N TYR A 25 -2.14 4.68 8.21
CA TYR A 25 -3.03 3.58 7.85
C TYR A 25 -4.00 3.23 8.99
N ILE A 26 -3.52 3.29 10.23
CA ILE A 26 -4.35 3.02 11.42
C ILE A 26 -5.41 4.12 11.58
N LEU A 27 -5.01 5.39 11.47
CA LEU A 27 -5.93 6.53 11.52
C LEU A 27 -6.96 6.45 10.40
N TRP A 28 -6.53 6.18 9.16
CA TRP A 28 -7.41 6.05 8.03
C TRP A 28 -8.38 4.88 8.18
N GLY A 29 -7.90 3.71 8.61
CA GLY A 29 -8.75 2.55 8.88
C GLY A 29 -9.79 2.83 9.97
N GLY A 30 -9.42 3.55 11.03
CA GLY A 30 -10.33 3.97 12.09
C GLY A 30 -11.41 4.94 11.61
N LEU A 31 -11.03 5.94 10.81
CA LEU A 31 -11.99 6.88 10.20
C LEU A 31 -12.94 6.15 9.24
N HIS A 32 -12.41 5.25 8.44
CA HIS A 32 -13.20 4.44 7.52
C HIS A 32 -14.19 3.55 8.26
N TYR A 33 -13.74 2.89 9.34
CA TYR A 33 -14.61 2.11 10.22
C TYR A 33 -15.72 2.98 10.84
N LEU A 34 -15.39 4.18 11.35
CA LEU A 34 -16.36 5.09 11.95
C LEU A 34 -17.45 5.50 10.95
N ILE A 35 -17.07 5.89 9.74
CA ILE A 35 -18.02 6.26 8.68
C ILE A 35 -18.89 5.05 8.29
N ALA A 36 -18.29 3.87 8.15
CA ALA A 36 -19.03 2.65 7.87
C ALA A 36 -20.03 2.33 8.98
N ASN A 37 -19.62 2.49 10.23
CA ASN A 37 -20.47 2.27 11.40
C ASN A 37 -21.67 3.24 11.41
N LEU A 38 -21.44 4.53 11.18
CA LEU A 38 -22.50 5.52 11.09
C LEU A 38 -23.48 5.20 9.96
N ALA A 39 -22.98 4.81 8.78
CA ALA A 39 -23.81 4.48 7.64
C ALA A 39 -24.68 3.23 7.87
N LEU A 40 -24.09 2.16 8.44
CA LEU A 40 -24.82 0.93 8.73
C LEU A 40 -25.81 1.10 9.88
N ASN A 41 -25.47 1.92 10.89
CA ASN A 41 -26.41 2.26 11.96
C ASN A 41 -27.64 3.01 11.45
N ALA A 42 -27.46 3.94 10.52
CA ALA A 42 -28.57 4.66 9.89
C ALA A 42 -29.52 3.74 9.09
N LEU A 43 -29.02 2.59 8.63
CA LEU A 43 -29.81 1.60 7.89
C LEU A 43 -30.34 0.46 8.79
N SER A 44 -29.88 0.37 10.04
CA SER A 44 -30.24 -0.71 10.96
C SER A 44 -31.47 -0.35 11.78
N ARG A 45 -32.20 -1.37 12.25
CA ARG A 45 -33.39 -1.17 13.11
C ARG A 45 -33.01 -0.61 14.49
N ASP A 46 -31.82 -0.95 14.97
CA ASP A 46 -31.26 -0.46 16.22
C ASP A 46 -29.74 -0.30 16.13
N THR A 47 -29.18 0.55 17.00
CA THR A 47 -27.75 0.89 17.01
C THR A 47 -26.87 -0.31 17.37
N ALA A 48 -27.29 -1.21 18.25
CA ALA A 48 -26.50 -2.35 18.65
C ALA A 48 -26.30 -3.32 17.49
N THR A 49 -27.36 -3.61 16.73
CA THR A 49 -27.29 -4.44 15.51
C THR A 49 -26.40 -3.80 14.46
N GLY A 50 -26.49 -2.47 14.26
CA GLY A 50 -25.64 -1.75 13.32
C GLY A 50 -24.16 -1.83 13.68
N MET A 51 -23.82 -1.65 14.96
CA MET A 51 -22.43 -1.77 15.46
C MET A 51 -21.89 -3.19 15.31
N GLN A 52 -22.66 -4.22 15.66
CA GLN A 52 -22.28 -5.61 15.50
C GLN A 52 -22.01 -5.96 14.04
N ASN A 53 -22.90 -5.59 13.13
CA ASN A 53 -22.73 -5.84 11.70
C ASN A 53 -21.45 -5.18 11.15
N THR A 54 -21.22 -3.92 11.52
CA THR A 54 -19.98 -3.22 11.13
C THR A 54 -18.74 -3.94 11.62
N PHE A 55 -18.75 -4.34 12.90
CA PHE A 55 -17.63 -5.06 13.50
C PHE A 55 -17.32 -6.36 12.76
N PHE A 56 -18.35 -7.19 12.51
CA PHE A 56 -18.16 -8.45 11.80
C PHE A 56 -17.71 -8.27 10.34
N ILE A 57 -18.25 -7.27 9.62
CA ILE A 57 -17.79 -6.94 8.26
C ILE A 57 -16.31 -6.62 8.26
N TYR A 58 -15.85 -5.76 9.20
CA TYR A 58 -14.43 -5.41 9.28
C TYR A 58 -13.56 -6.57 9.74
N LEU A 59 -14.01 -7.40 10.68
CA LEU A 59 -13.29 -8.58 11.11
C LEU A 59 -13.05 -9.55 9.96
N ILE A 60 -14.08 -9.80 9.15
CA ILE A 60 -14.00 -10.65 7.95
C ILE A 60 -13.07 -10.01 6.92
N SER A 61 -13.22 -8.70 6.65
CA SER A 61 -12.41 -7.97 5.68
C SER A 61 -10.93 -7.98 6.05
N ILE A 62 -10.60 -7.74 7.33
CA ILE A 62 -9.22 -7.82 7.82
C ILE A 62 -8.71 -9.26 7.75
N GLY A 63 -9.54 -10.24 8.10
CA GLY A 63 -9.21 -11.67 7.97
C GLY A 63 -8.84 -12.04 6.54
N ILE A 64 -9.60 -11.57 5.54
CA ILE A 64 -9.29 -11.74 4.12
C ILE A 64 -7.98 -11.03 3.78
N ALA A 65 -7.81 -9.78 4.21
CA ALA A 65 -6.65 -8.97 3.89
C ALA A 65 -5.33 -9.58 4.41
N VAL A 66 -5.33 -10.12 5.64
CA VAL A 66 -4.11 -10.72 6.23
C VAL A 66 -3.86 -12.17 5.78
N SER A 67 -4.81 -12.78 5.11
CA SER A 67 -4.67 -14.12 4.53
C SER A 67 -3.93 -14.07 3.16
N PRO A 68 -3.48 -15.21 2.64
CA PRO A 68 -2.92 -15.29 1.29
C PRO A 68 -3.86 -14.77 0.19
N LEU A 69 -5.18 -14.77 0.46
CA LEU A 69 -6.20 -14.24 -0.47
C LEU A 69 -6.07 -12.72 -0.64
N GLY A 70 -5.70 -11.98 0.41
CA GLY A 70 -5.49 -10.53 0.34
C GLY A 70 -4.36 -10.16 -0.63
N GLU A 71 -3.23 -10.86 -0.53
CA GLU A 71 -2.12 -10.68 -1.47
C GLU A 71 -2.49 -11.13 -2.90
N PHE A 72 -3.22 -12.25 -3.03
CA PHE A 72 -3.72 -12.73 -4.32
C PHE A 72 -4.64 -11.71 -4.99
N ILE A 73 -5.55 -11.08 -4.25
CA ILE A 73 -6.44 -10.02 -4.77
C ILE A 73 -5.61 -8.87 -5.35
N LEU A 74 -4.62 -8.35 -4.60
CA LEU A 74 -3.79 -7.25 -5.08
C LEU A 74 -2.95 -7.65 -6.30
N ARG A 75 -2.30 -8.82 -6.29
CA ARG A 75 -1.57 -9.32 -7.45
C ARG A 75 -2.46 -9.42 -8.70
N SER A 76 -3.71 -9.87 -8.51
CA SER A 76 -4.67 -10.00 -9.62
C SER A 76 -5.11 -8.64 -10.17
N LEU A 77 -5.30 -7.64 -9.30
CA LEU A 77 -5.61 -6.27 -9.71
C LEU A 77 -4.48 -5.63 -10.51
N ASP A 78 -3.25 -5.89 -10.10
CA ASP A 78 -2.04 -5.40 -10.76
C ASP A 78 -1.60 -6.29 -11.95
N ARG A 79 -2.38 -7.35 -12.25
CA ARG A 79 -2.08 -8.35 -13.31
C ARG A 79 -0.66 -8.91 -13.18
N ALA A 80 -0.21 -9.08 -11.94
CA ALA A 80 1.11 -9.62 -11.65
C ALA A 80 1.15 -11.13 -11.96
N ARG A 81 2.21 -11.54 -12.62
CA ARG A 81 2.51 -12.96 -12.91
C ARG A 81 3.79 -13.37 -12.18
N PRO A 82 3.93 -14.62 -11.75
CA PRO A 82 5.20 -15.11 -11.20
C PRO A 82 6.28 -15.10 -12.31
N VAL A 83 7.54 -15.11 -11.87
CA VAL A 83 8.70 -15.21 -12.77
C VAL A 83 8.72 -16.63 -13.37
N GLU A 84 8.22 -16.82 -14.59
CA GLU A 84 8.03 -18.15 -15.18
C GLU A 84 8.91 -18.41 -16.40
N THR A 85 9.16 -17.38 -17.23
CA THR A 85 9.97 -17.54 -18.43
C THR A 85 11.41 -17.90 -18.06
N ARG A 86 12.07 -18.73 -18.87
CA ARG A 86 13.46 -19.10 -18.63
C ARG A 86 14.38 -17.86 -18.56
N GLN A 87 14.18 -16.93 -19.49
CA GLN A 87 14.95 -15.70 -19.52
C GLN A 87 14.79 -14.84 -18.25
N ASP A 88 13.54 -14.62 -17.78
CA ASP A 88 13.29 -13.86 -16.57
C ASP A 88 13.85 -14.61 -15.33
N LYS A 89 13.72 -15.96 -15.28
CA LYS A 89 14.27 -16.75 -14.18
C LYS A 89 15.79 -16.66 -14.11
N ASP A 90 16.45 -16.93 -15.23
CA ASP A 90 17.92 -16.93 -15.29
C ASP A 90 18.51 -15.55 -14.98
N TYR A 91 17.76 -14.48 -15.22
CA TYR A 91 18.19 -13.10 -14.96
C TYR A 91 17.81 -12.60 -13.55
N LEU A 92 16.54 -12.70 -13.16
CA LEU A 92 16.03 -12.03 -11.97
C LEU A 92 16.18 -12.82 -10.68
N LEU A 93 16.05 -14.17 -10.75
CA LEU A 93 16.09 -14.96 -9.51
C LEU A 93 17.45 -14.91 -8.81
N PRO A 94 18.61 -14.99 -9.49
CA PRO A 94 19.89 -14.87 -8.83
C PRO A 94 20.08 -13.51 -8.14
N LEU A 95 19.61 -12.41 -8.77
CA LEU A 95 19.66 -11.07 -8.18
C LEU A 95 18.79 -10.99 -6.93
N PHE A 96 17.59 -11.55 -7.00
CA PHE A 96 16.67 -11.56 -5.87
C PHE A 96 17.16 -12.44 -4.72
N GLU A 97 17.68 -13.64 -5.01
CA GLU A 97 18.21 -14.56 -4.02
C GLU A 97 19.37 -13.93 -3.22
N GLU A 98 20.30 -13.25 -3.89
CA GLU A 98 21.39 -12.54 -3.24
C GLU A 98 20.89 -11.51 -2.22
N VAL A 99 19.94 -10.65 -2.64
CA VAL A 99 19.36 -9.61 -1.77
C VAL A 99 18.56 -10.25 -0.63
N TYR A 100 17.82 -11.30 -0.94
CA TYR A 100 16.97 -11.97 0.02
C TYR A 100 17.73 -12.74 1.09
N GLU A 101 18.85 -13.36 0.74
CA GLU A 101 19.76 -14.00 1.70
C GLU A 101 20.33 -12.98 2.70
N GLN A 102 20.79 -11.82 2.22
CA GLN A 102 21.26 -10.74 3.10
C GLN A 102 20.15 -10.22 4.02
N ALA A 103 18.94 -10.11 3.48
CA ALA A 103 17.77 -9.70 4.26
C ALA A 103 17.41 -10.73 5.34
N LEU A 104 17.47 -12.02 5.06
CA LEU A 104 17.25 -13.09 6.04
C LEU A 104 18.33 -13.11 7.13
N ASN A 105 19.60 -12.89 6.77
CA ASN A 105 20.71 -12.80 7.71
C ASN A 105 20.50 -11.65 8.70
N GLN A 106 20.08 -10.48 8.21
CA GLN A 106 19.79 -9.29 9.04
C GLN A 106 18.50 -9.43 9.85
N THR A 107 17.49 -10.08 9.27
CA THR A 107 16.14 -10.20 9.84
C THR A 107 15.64 -11.64 9.75
N PRO A 108 16.06 -12.55 10.66
CA PRO A 108 15.63 -13.95 10.63
C PRO A 108 14.12 -14.16 10.79
N SER A 109 13.37 -13.12 11.21
CA SER A 109 11.90 -13.13 11.31
C SER A 109 11.20 -12.76 10.00
N LEU A 110 11.94 -12.42 8.95
CA LEU A 110 11.39 -12.21 7.62
C LEU A 110 10.77 -13.52 7.10
N ASN A 111 9.70 -13.41 6.31
CA ASN A 111 9.06 -14.60 5.77
C ASN A 111 10.07 -15.39 4.90
N LYS A 112 10.11 -16.72 5.07
CA LYS A 112 11.04 -17.60 4.33
C LYS A 112 10.54 -17.98 2.93
N ASN A 113 9.35 -17.52 2.53
CA ASN A 113 8.71 -17.86 1.25
C ASN A 113 8.30 -16.58 0.51
N ILE A 114 9.22 -15.64 0.33
CA ILE A 114 8.95 -14.46 -0.50
C ILE A 114 9.17 -14.83 -1.96
N THR A 115 8.21 -14.49 -2.80
CA THR A 115 8.23 -14.79 -4.23
C THR A 115 8.26 -13.50 -5.04
N LEU A 116 9.09 -13.50 -6.08
CA LEU A 116 9.19 -12.41 -7.04
C LEU A 116 8.13 -12.54 -8.12
N TYR A 117 7.43 -11.43 -8.40
CA TYR A 117 6.42 -11.29 -9.45
C TYR A 117 6.80 -10.18 -10.43
N ILE A 118 6.22 -10.22 -11.61
CA ILE A 118 6.41 -9.22 -12.67
C ILE A 118 5.05 -8.67 -13.07
N THR A 119 4.96 -7.34 -13.28
CA THR A 119 3.84 -6.69 -13.94
C THR A 119 4.30 -6.11 -15.27
N GLU A 120 3.44 -6.08 -16.28
CA GLU A 120 3.77 -5.56 -17.62
C GLU A 120 3.66 -4.02 -17.68
N ASP A 121 3.68 -3.33 -16.55
CA ASP A 121 3.71 -1.88 -16.50
C ASP A 121 5.07 -1.36 -17.00
N LYS A 122 5.02 -0.31 -17.83
CA LYS A 122 6.21 0.35 -18.41
C LYS A 122 6.82 1.42 -17.52
N ILE A 123 6.14 1.80 -16.44
CA ILE A 123 6.69 2.73 -15.44
C ILE A 123 7.78 2.01 -14.66
N ILE A 124 8.91 2.66 -14.39
CA ILE A 124 9.96 2.12 -13.54
C ILE A 124 9.45 2.10 -12.10
N ASN A 125 9.16 0.92 -11.60
CA ASN A 125 8.67 0.74 -10.24
C ASN A 125 8.96 -0.66 -9.70
N ALA A 126 9.05 -0.76 -8.35
CA ALA A 126 9.03 -1.98 -7.60
C ALA A 126 8.10 -1.80 -6.40
N TYR A 127 7.50 -2.85 -5.88
CA TYR A 127 6.68 -2.74 -4.68
C TYR A 127 6.47 -4.08 -3.98
N ALA A 128 6.45 -4.03 -2.66
CA ALA A 128 6.11 -5.15 -1.81
C ALA A 128 4.61 -5.22 -1.55
N VAL A 129 4.05 -6.43 -1.56
CA VAL A 129 2.65 -6.71 -1.22
C VAL A 129 2.60 -7.74 -0.12
N GLY A 130 2.04 -7.35 1.02
CA GLY A 130 1.86 -8.23 2.16
C GLY A 130 3.18 -8.74 2.73
N ARG A 131 3.29 -10.05 2.89
CA ARG A 131 4.42 -10.72 3.52
C ARG A 131 5.19 -11.67 2.60
N GLN A 132 4.68 -11.93 1.40
CA GLN A 132 5.20 -12.99 0.54
C GLN A 132 5.47 -12.55 -0.90
N THR A 133 5.17 -11.31 -1.25
CA THR A 133 5.21 -10.86 -2.64
C THR A 133 6.07 -9.61 -2.80
N VAL A 134 7.11 -9.71 -3.63
CA VAL A 134 7.83 -8.56 -4.20
C VAL A 134 7.49 -8.50 -5.67
N MET A 135 7.18 -7.33 -6.21
CA MET A 135 6.83 -7.14 -7.62
C MET A 135 7.76 -6.15 -8.28
N LEU A 136 8.19 -6.48 -9.49
CA LEU A 136 8.92 -5.58 -10.39
C LEU A 136 8.04 -5.28 -11.60
N THR A 137 8.08 -4.04 -12.04
CA THR A 137 7.48 -3.67 -13.33
C THR A 137 8.42 -4.01 -14.47
N ARG A 138 7.88 -4.29 -15.65
CA ARG A 138 8.68 -4.47 -16.86
C ARG A 138 9.56 -3.24 -17.13
N GLY A 139 9.01 -2.04 -16.89
CA GLY A 139 9.79 -0.80 -17.01
C GLY A 139 11.03 -0.77 -16.11
N ALA A 140 10.95 -1.29 -14.89
CA ALA A 140 12.13 -1.39 -14.01
C ALA A 140 13.14 -2.42 -14.55
N ILE A 141 12.67 -3.58 -14.98
CA ILE A 141 13.53 -4.67 -15.49
C ILE A 141 14.28 -4.21 -16.77
N ASP A 142 13.62 -3.45 -17.64
CA ASP A 142 14.18 -3.02 -18.91
C ASP A 142 15.08 -1.78 -18.80
N SER A 143 14.93 -0.99 -17.73
CA SER A 143 15.61 0.33 -17.60
C SER A 143 16.69 0.38 -16.53
N LEU A 144 16.67 -0.53 -15.55
CA LEU A 144 17.62 -0.56 -14.45
C LEU A 144 18.71 -1.62 -14.71
N SER A 145 19.92 -1.32 -14.30
CA SER A 145 21.02 -2.29 -14.29
C SER A 145 20.76 -3.39 -13.25
N PRO A 146 21.45 -4.55 -13.32
CA PRO A 146 21.34 -5.60 -12.31
C PRO A 146 21.56 -5.10 -10.88
N GLU A 147 22.54 -4.23 -10.67
CA GLU A 147 22.83 -3.66 -9.36
C GLU A 147 21.73 -2.72 -8.87
N GLU A 148 21.18 -1.89 -9.75
CA GLU A 148 20.06 -1.00 -9.42
C GLU A 148 18.78 -1.81 -9.10
N LEU A 149 18.53 -2.93 -9.80
CA LEU A 149 17.44 -3.84 -9.46
C LEU A 149 17.61 -4.44 -8.06
N LYS A 150 18.83 -4.82 -7.66
CA LYS A 150 19.12 -5.27 -6.28
C LYS A 150 18.80 -4.18 -5.27
N GLY A 151 19.18 -2.92 -5.53
CA GLY A 151 18.86 -1.77 -4.69
C GLY A 151 17.35 -1.59 -4.50
N ALA A 152 16.59 -1.67 -5.59
CA ALA A 152 15.13 -1.59 -5.56
C ALA A 152 14.52 -2.75 -4.74
N MET A 153 14.94 -3.99 -4.98
CA MET A 153 14.45 -5.17 -4.24
C MET A 153 14.79 -5.08 -2.74
N ALA A 154 15.97 -4.60 -2.39
CA ALA A 154 16.40 -4.41 -1.00
C ALA A 154 15.51 -3.39 -0.27
N HIS A 155 15.13 -2.31 -0.95
CA HIS A 155 14.20 -1.31 -0.47
C HIS A 155 12.80 -1.91 -0.22
N GLU A 156 12.28 -2.72 -1.14
CA GLU A 156 10.98 -3.37 -0.99
C GLU A 156 10.95 -4.36 0.18
N LEU A 157 12.05 -5.09 0.42
CA LEU A 157 12.17 -5.92 1.61
C LEU A 157 12.17 -5.08 2.91
N GLY A 158 12.64 -3.84 2.84
CA GLY A 158 12.53 -2.86 3.94
C GLY A 158 11.08 -2.54 4.29
N HIS A 159 10.20 -2.33 3.31
CA HIS A 159 8.75 -2.16 3.52
C HIS A 159 8.09 -3.39 4.14
N MET A 160 8.55 -4.60 3.79
CA MET A 160 8.05 -5.82 4.42
C MET A 160 8.45 -5.93 5.89
N THR A 161 9.69 -5.58 6.23
CA THR A 161 10.19 -5.67 7.62
C THR A 161 9.55 -4.65 8.55
N SER A 162 9.18 -3.47 8.05
CA SER A 162 8.43 -2.45 8.80
C SER A 162 6.94 -2.76 8.95
N GLY A 163 6.43 -3.75 8.21
CA GLY A 163 5.01 -4.10 8.15
C GLY A 163 4.15 -3.16 7.29
N ASP A 164 4.79 -2.24 6.59
CA ASP A 164 4.16 -1.24 5.73
C ASP A 164 3.41 -1.88 4.55
N SER A 165 4.03 -2.86 3.89
CA SER A 165 3.40 -3.64 2.82
C SER A 165 2.12 -4.34 3.27
N MET A 166 2.08 -4.90 4.48
CA MET A 166 0.88 -5.52 5.05
C MET A 166 -0.16 -4.47 5.45
N ALA A 167 0.25 -3.33 6.01
CA ALA A 167 -0.66 -2.24 6.34
C ALA A 167 -1.38 -1.72 5.08
N ARG A 168 -0.68 -1.67 3.94
CA ARG A 168 -1.25 -1.34 2.63
C ARG A 168 -2.28 -2.38 2.18
N VAL A 169 -2.00 -3.69 2.30
CA VAL A 169 -2.97 -4.77 1.98
C VAL A 169 -4.22 -4.63 2.84
N ILE A 170 -4.07 -4.46 4.15
CA ILE A 170 -5.20 -4.27 5.08
C ILE A 170 -6.02 -3.04 4.68
N THR A 171 -5.38 -1.95 4.31
CA THR A 171 -6.09 -0.72 3.92
C THR A 171 -6.85 -0.89 2.61
N VAL A 172 -6.23 -1.47 1.58
CA VAL A 172 -6.86 -1.60 0.26
C VAL A 172 -7.92 -2.70 0.26
N VAL A 173 -7.58 -3.91 0.73
CA VAL A 173 -8.48 -5.06 0.72
C VAL A 173 -9.46 -5.00 1.88
N GLY A 174 -8.99 -4.62 3.09
CA GLY A 174 -9.83 -4.51 4.28
C GLY A 174 -10.92 -3.45 4.15
N ASN A 175 -10.64 -2.32 3.50
CA ASN A 175 -11.66 -1.31 3.20
C ASN A 175 -12.45 -1.63 1.91
N GLY A 176 -11.95 -2.53 1.07
CA GLY A 176 -12.54 -2.86 -0.22
C GLY A 176 -13.95 -3.41 -0.13
N LEU A 177 -14.24 -4.25 0.88
CA LEU A 177 -15.58 -4.80 1.09
C LEU A 177 -16.60 -3.71 1.39
N PHE A 178 -16.26 -2.74 2.24
CA PHE A 178 -17.14 -1.60 2.50
C PHE A 178 -17.29 -0.73 1.26
N SER A 179 -16.24 -0.48 0.52
CA SER A 179 -16.28 0.27 -0.75
C SER A 179 -17.19 -0.41 -1.78
N LEU A 180 -17.19 -1.73 -1.82
CA LEU A 180 -18.11 -2.52 -2.66
C LEU A 180 -19.57 -2.33 -2.22
N ILE A 181 -19.86 -2.36 -0.91
CA ILE A 181 -21.20 -2.09 -0.36
C ILE A 181 -21.67 -0.69 -0.78
N VAL A 182 -20.80 0.33 -0.63
CA VAL A 182 -21.11 1.71 -1.05
C VAL A 182 -21.42 1.78 -2.55
N LEU A 183 -20.65 1.08 -3.39
CA LEU A 183 -20.90 1.01 -4.83
C LEU A 183 -22.25 0.37 -5.15
N VAL A 184 -22.60 -0.74 -4.50
CA VAL A 184 -23.90 -1.40 -4.66
C VAL A 184 -25.04 -0.47 -4.22
N CYS A 185 -24.91 0.21 -3.10
CA CYS A 185 -25.88 1.21 -2.65
C CYS A 185 -26.06 2.34 -3.66
N LYS A 186 -24.97 2.83 -4.28
CA LYS A 186 -25.03 3.83 -5.36
C LYS A 186 -25.87 3.35 -6.55
N ILE A 187 -25.62 2.12 -6.99
CA ILE A 187 -26.35 1.53 -8.13
C ILE A 187 -27.82 1.38 -7.78
N ILE A 188 -28.13 0.88 -6.58
CA ILE A 188 -29.51 0.75 -6.10
C ILE A 188 -30.22 2.12 -6.07
N MET A 189 -29.58 3.14 -5.47
CA MET A 189 -30.15 4.50 -5.43
C MET A 189 -30.39 5.06 -6.83
N LEU A 190 -29.49 4.82 -7.77
CA LEU A 190 -29.69 5.26 -9.16
C LEU A 190 -30.90 4.58 -9.79
N ILE A 191 -31.04 3.26 -9.64
CA ILE A 191 -32.16 2.48 -10.17
C ILE A 191 -33.48 2.97 -9.57
N PHE A 192 -33.55 3.09 -8.24
CA PHE A 192 -34.77 3.61 -7.58
C PHE A 192 -35.08 5.04 -7.97
N GLY A 193 -34.09 5.90 -8.15
CA GLY A 193 -34.26 7.26 -8.64
C GLY A 193 -34.90 7.31 -10.03
N VAL A 194 -34.43 6.43 -10.94
CA VAL A 194 -35.02 6.30 -12.28
C VAL A 194 -36.45 5.79 -12.23
N ILE A 195 -36.71 4.73 -11.44
CA ILE A 195 -38.09 4.18 -11.29
C ILE A 195 -39.03 5.22 -10.71
N ALA A 196 -38.63 5.91 -9.64
CA ALA A 196 -39.44 6.96 -9.01
C ALA A 196 -39.71 8.12 -9.97
N ALA A 197 -38.75 8.50 -10.81
CA ALA A 197 -38.90 9.51 -11.83
C ALA A 197 -39.93 9.11 -12.91
N LEU A 198 -39.90 7.86 -13.35
CA LEU A 198 -40.84 7.33 -14.33
C LEU A 198 -42.28 7.27 -13.81
N TRP A 199 -42.47 7.05 -12.49
CA TRP A 199 -43.80 6.98 -11.86
C TRP A 199 -44.35 8.32 -11.38
N SER A 200 -43.52 9.33 -11.27
CA SER A 200 -43.95 10.66 -10.78
C SER A 200 -44.63 11.48 -11.87
N LYS A 201 -45.77 12.12 -11.55
CA LYS A 201 -46.40 13.13 -12.42
C LYS A 201 -45.46 14.36 -12.64
N LYS A 202 -44.48 14.57 -11.75
CA LYS A 202 -43.46 15.63 -11.83
C LYS A 202 -42.09 15.01 -12.14
N TYR A 203 -42.05 14.07 -13.08
CA TYR A 203 -40.87 13.25 -13.33
C TYR A 203 -39.58 14.06 -13.58
N ILE A 204 -39.65 15.20 -14.28
CA ILE A 204 -38.48 16.06 -14.52
C ILE A 204 -37.88 16.56 -13.22
N LEU A 205 -38.72 17.06 -12.28
CA LEU A 205 -38.23 17.53 -10.98
C LEU A 205 -37.62 16.39 -10.15
N SER A 206 -38.25 15.22 -10.18
CA SER A 206 -37.72 14.03 -9.47
C SER A 206 -36.37 13.55 -10.05
N ILE A 207 -36.21 13.59 -11.38
CA ILE A 207 -34.92 13.29 -12.03
C ILE A 207 -33.85 14.29 -11.59
N VAL A 208 -34.14 15.60 -11.63
CA VAL A 208 -33.18 16.65 -11.25
C VAL A 208 -32.78 16.51 -9.78
N ILE A 209 -33.72 16.31 -8.87
CA ILE A 209 -33.43 16.11 -7.44
C ILE A 209 -32.60 14.84 -7.25
N GLY A 210 -33.00 13.71 -7.86
CA GLY A 210 -32.24 12.45 -7.78
C GLY A 210 -30.83 12.58 -8.31
N PHE A 211 -30.63 13.30 -9.40
CA PHE A 211 -29.32 13.59 -9.97
C PHE A 211 -28.45 14.45 -9.03
N ILE A 212 -29.03 15.51 -8.44
CA ILE A 212 -28.33 16.36 -7.47
C ILE A 212 -27.88 15.53 -6.24
N VAL A 213 -28.78 14.72 -5.67
CA VAL A 213 -28.46 13.83 -4.54
C VAL A 213 -27.36 12.85 -4.90
N HIS A 214 -27.42 12.24 -6.08
CA HIS A 214 -26.37 11.34 -6.57
C HIS A 214 -25.02 12.05 -6.73
N LEU A 215 -25.00 13.26 -7.27
CA LEU A 215 -23.78 14.07 -7.40
C LEU A 215 -23.20 14.40 -6.02
N LEU A 216 -24.01 14.93 -5.10
CA LEU A 216 -23.56 15.27 -3.74
C LEU A 216 -22.97 14.04 -3.03
N PHE A 217 -23.65 12.90 -3.10
CA PHE A 217 -23.14 11.66 -2.52
C PHE A 217 -21.82 11.22 -3.17
N SER A 218 -21.72 11.27 -4.51
CA SER A 218 -20.53 10.90 -5.24
C SER A 218 -19.33 11.80 -4.91
N TYR A 219 -19.54 13.11 -4.83
CA TYR A 219 -18.50 14.06 -4.41
C TYR A 219 -18.08 13.85 -2.97
N SER A 220 -19.03 13.57 -2.05
CA SER A 220 -18.70 13.28 -0.64
C SER A 220 -17.83 12.03 -0.50
N VAL A 221 -18.15 10.96 -1.22
CA VAL A 221 -17.32 9.74 -1.23
C VAL A 221 -15.92 10.03 -1.82
N THR A 222 -15.86 10.76 -2.94
CA THR A 222 -14.57 11.11 -3.56
C THR A 222 -13.71 11.97 -2.64
N ALA A 223 -14.31 12.98 -1.98
CA ALA A 223 -13.60 13.83 -1.01
C ALA A 223 -13.09 13.02 0.19
N PHE A 224 -13.90 12.08 0.68
CA PHE A 224 -13.49 11.18 1.77
C PHE A 224 -12.31 10.29 1.37
N LEU A 225 -12.35 9.66 0.20
CA LEU A 225 -11.22 8.85 -0.29
C LEU A 225 -9.97 9.70 -0.50
N PHE A 226 -10.11 10.91 -1.04
CA PHE A 226 -9.01 11.86 -1.21
C PHE A 226 -8.39 12.29 0.14
N LEU A 227 -9.19 12.45 1.19
CA LEU A 227 -8.69 12.67 2.54
C LEU A 227 -7.82 11.50 3.02
N GLY A 228 -8.21 10.26 2.70
CA GLY A 228 -7.41 9.07 2.98
C GLY A 228 -6.05 9.10 2.28
N ASP A 229 -6.04 9.46 1.00
CA ASP A 229 -4.79 9.60 0.24
C ASP A 229 -3.86 10.65 0.88
N ILE A 230 -4.40 11.78 1.34
CA ILE A 230 -3.62 12.81 2.06
C ILE A 230 -3.06 12.25 3.36
N ILE A 231 -3.88 11.62 4.20
CA ILE A 231 -3.45 11.07 5.49
C ILE A 231 -2.32 10.06 5.30
N ILE A 232 -2.44 9.16 4.34
CA ILE A 232 -1.42 8.16 4.02
C ILE A 232 -0.15 8.85 3.50
N ALA A 233 -0.27 9.85 2.63
CA ALA A 233 0.86 10.59 2.07
C ALA A 233 1.67 11.33 3.14
N LEU A 234 1.04 11.83 4.21
CA LEU A 234 1.73 12.48 5.33
C LEU A 234 2.74 11.56 6.05
N ASN A 235 2.54 10.27 5.99
CA ASN A 235 3.44 9.28 6.61
C ASN A 235 4.48 8.70 5.64
N ASN A 236 4.33 8.89 4.34
CA ASN A 236 5.18 8.26 3.31
C ASN A 236 6.67 8.52 3.56
N ARG A 237 7.04 9.76 3.86
CA ARG A 237 8.45 10.14 4.07
C ARG A 237 9.16 9.29 5.13
N SER A 238 8.51 9.06 6.27
CA SER A 238 9.09 8.26 7.36
C SER A 238 9.28 6.79 6.95
N ARG A 239 8.32 6.24 6.20
CA ARG A 239 8.36 4.86 5.72
C ARG A 239 9.45 4.65 4.68
N GLU A 240 9.58 5.59 3.73
CA GLU A 240 10.66 5.56 2.74
C GLU A 240 12.04 5.57 3.41
N TYR A 241 12.24 6.44 4.40
CA TYR A 241 13.51 6.47 5.14
C TYR A 241 13.80 5.19 5.92
N LEU A 242 12.78 4.51 6.45
CA LEU A 242 12.95 3.23 7.13
C LEU A 242 13.33 2.13 6.14
N ALA A 243 12.73 2.10 4.95
CA ALA A 243 13.05 1.15 3.91
C ALA A 243 14.46 1.39 3.32
N ASP A 244 14.84 2.67 3.12
CA ASP A 244 16.20 3.04 2.70
C ASP A 244 17.25 2.63 3.74
N ASP A 245 16.96 2.87 5.02
CA ASP A 245 17.83 2.49 6.12
C ASP A 245 18.00 0.96 6.20
N TYR A 246 16.98 0.22 5.86
CA TYR A 246 17.04 -1.24 5.79
C TYR A 246 17.91 -1.70 4.62
N ALA A 247 17.68 -1.19 3.41
CA ALA A 247 18.50 -1.50 2.24
C ALA A 247 19.98 -1.20 2.48
N TYR A 248 20.29 -0.05 3.11
CA TYR A 248 21.65 0.29 3.52
C TYR A 248 22.23 -0.75 4.51
N LYS A 249 21.49 -1.15 5.54
CA LYS A 249 21.94 -2.10 6.56
C LYS A 249 22.23 -3.49 6.03
N ILE A 250 21.55 -3.93 4.98
CA ILE A 250 21.77 -5.22 4.33
C ILE A 250 22.82 -5.14 3.20
N GLY A 251 23.51 -3.98 3.06
CA GLY A 251 24.64 -3.82 2.15
C GLY A 251 24.29 -3.31 0.75
N PHE A 252 23.04 -2.92 0.48
CA PHE A 252 22.58 -2.43 -0.83
C PHE A 252 22.31 -0.92 -0.87
N GLY A 253 22.94 -0.14 0.02
CA GLY A 253 22.75 1.31 0.08
C GLY A 253 23.26 2.06 -1.16
N GLU A 254 24.41 1.66 -1.70
CA GLU A 254 25.00 2.24 -2.92
C GLU A 254 24.13 1.92 -4.14
N GLN A 255 23.68 0.67 -4.27
CA GLN A 255 22.81 0.22 -5.34
C GLN A 255 21.49 0.97 -5.32
N LEU A 256 20.87 1.12 -4.15
CA LEU A 256 19.64 1.90 -3.99
C LEU A 256 19.85 3.37 -4.34
N LYS A 257 20.95 3.99 -3.92
CA LYS A 257 21.27 5.37 -4.29
C LYS A 257 21.29 5.54 -5.81
N ASN A 258 21.95 4.62 -6.53
CA ASN A 258 22.03 4.63 -7.99
C ASN A 258 20.65 4.43 -8.64
N THR A 259 19.82 3.51 -8.10
CA THR A 259 18.41 3.35 -8.50
C THR A 259 17.64 4.66 -8.40
N LEU A 260 17.77 5.36 -7.25
CA LEU A 260 17.09 6.63 -7.03
C LEU A 260 17.57 7.73 -7.98
N TYR A 261 18.85 7.76 -8.33
CA TYR A 261 19.38 8.66 -9.34
C TYR A 261 18.75 8.42 -10.72
N GLN A 262 18.65 7.15 -11.13
CA GLN A 262 18.01 6.79 -12.40
C GLN A 262 16.53 7.19 -12.41
N ILE A 263 15.78 6.88 -11.37
CA ILE A 263 14.38 7.27 -11.27
C ILE A 263 14.25 8.80 -11.31
N ASN A 264 15.10 9.54 -10.60
CA ASN A 264 15.07 11.00 -10.57
C ASN A 264 15.40 11.62 -11.93
N ALA A 265 16.37 11.07 -12.66
CA ALA A 265 16.75 11.53 -13.98
C ALA A 265 15.60 11.39 -15.00
N LEU A 266 14.87 10.28 -14.94
CA LEU A 266 13.74 10.00 -15.82
C LEU A 266 12.49 10.82 -15.46
N ASP A 267 12.35 11.22 -14.19
CA ASP A 267 11.20 11.97 -13.67
C ASP A 267 11.30 13.50 -13.87
N MET A 268 12.48 14.03 -14.15
CA MET A 268 12.71 15.46 -14.33
C MET A 268 12.00 16.08 -15.56
N GLY A 269 11.28 15.27 -16.35
CA GLY A 269 10.58 15.70 -17.58
C GLY A 269 9.17 16.26 -17.41
N GLY A 270 8.54 16.21 -16.24
CA GLY A 270 7.13 16.60 -16.07
C GLY A 270 6.78 17.31 -14.76
N ARG A 271 5.93 18.36 -14.84
CA ARG A 271 5.27 18.93 -13.65
C ARG A 271 4.26 17.92 -13.11
N ARG A 272 4.56 17.31 -11.96
CA ARG A 272 3.58 16.45 -11.26
C ARG A 272 2.43 17.29 -10.73
N SER A 273 1.20 16.86 -11.03
CA SER A 273 0.02 17.39 -10.34
C SER A 273 0.02 16.96 -8.86
N LEU A 274 -0.72 17.67 -8.00
CA LEU A 274 -0.92 17.25 -6.61
C LEU A 274 -1.44 15.82 -6.52
N LYS A 275 -2.30 15.41 -7.45
CA LYS A 275 -2.86 14.06 -7.54
C LYS A 275 -1.80 13.03 -7.90
N ASP A 276 -0.86 13.36 -8.80
CA ASP A 276 0.25 12.47 -9.16
C ASP A 276 1.25 12.35 -8.00
N TRP A 277 1.49 13.46 -7.28
CA TRP A 277 2.33 13.45 -6.08
C TRP A 277 1.73 12.56 -4.96
N LEU A 278 0.41 12.64 -4.72
CA LEU A 278 -0.28 11.80 -3.73
C LEU A 278 -0.28 10.31 -4.13
N LYS A 279 -0.27 10.03 -5.42
CA LYS A 279 -0.27 8.66 -5.96
C LYS A 279 1.13 8.07 -6.16
N ALA A 280 2.18 8.88 -6.06
CA ALA A 280 3.55 8.39 -6.18
C ALA A 280 3.82 7.33 -5.11
N SER A 281 4.23 6.15 -5.53
CA SER A 281 4.56 5.05 -4.61
C SER A 281 5.75 5.41 -3.70
N HIS A 282 6.75 6.12 -4.25
CA HIS A 282 8.00 6.45 -3.56
C HIS A 282 8.36 7.94 -3.74
N PRO A 283 7.74 8.86 -2.95
CA PRO A 283 8.03 10.29 -3.03
C PRO A 283 9.39 10.67 -2.40
N TYR A 284 9.77 11.94 -2.54
CA TYR A 284 10.94 12.54 -1.88
C TYR A 284 12.32 12.03 -2.34
N THR A 285 12.45 11.62 -3.60
CA THR A 285 13.67 11.00 -4.16
C THR A 285 14.96 11.78 -3.87
N THR A 286 14.98 13.09 -4.10
CA THR A 286 16.17 13.92 -3.88
C THR A 286 16.65 13.93 -2.41
N ALA A 287 15.71 14.01 -1.45
CA ALA A 287 16.06 13.99 -0.02
C ALA A 287 16.55 12.59 0.43
N ARG A 288 16.06 11.52 -0.21
CA ARG A 288 16.49 10.15 0.04
C ARG A 288 17.92 9.93 -0.46
N ILE A 289 18.22 10.39 -1.69
CA ILE A 289 19.58 10.37 -2.25
C ILE A 289 20.56 11.04 -1.31
N ALA A 290 20.32 12.31 -0.94
CA ALA A 290 21.21 13.06 -0.06
C ALA A 290 21.44 12.37 1.29
N ARG A 291 20.42 11.70 1.84
CA ARG A 291 20.55 10.95 3.09
C ARG A 291 21.40 9.68 2.93
N LEU A 292 21.24 8.96 1.84
CA LEU A 292 22.04 7.77 1.54
C LEU A 292 23.51 8.14 1.31
N GLU A 293 23.78 9.21 0.54
CA GLU A 293 25.14 9.74 0.33
C GLU A 293 25.82 10.05 1.66
N GLN A 294 25.16 10.81 2.55
CA GLN A 294 25.71 11.15 3.85
C GLN A 294 26.06 9.91 4.70
N LYS A 295 25.29 8.83 4.58
CA LYS A 295 25.56 7.58 5.30
C LYS A 295 26.76 6.83 4.72
N LEU A 296 26.83 6.73 3.39
CA LEU A 296 27.91 6.07 2.67
C LEU A 296 29.26 6.78 2.89
N GLU A 297 29.26 8.13 2.85
CA GLU A 297 30.45 8.94 3.15
C GLU A 297 30.96 8.72 4.57
N ARG A 298 30.05 8.69 5.57
CA ARG A 298 30.44 8.44 6.97
C ARG A 298 31.07 7.07 7.17
N GLU A 299 30.64 6.07 6.45
CA GLU A 299 31.22 4.73 6.51
C GLU A 299 32.64 4.70 5.91
N GLN A 300 32.86 5.41 4.79
CA GLN A 300 34.19 5.53 4.17
C GLN A 300 35.23 6.26 5.01
N VAL A 301 34.78 7.17 5.89
CA VAL A 301 35.68 7.94 6.80
C VAL A 301 36.07 7.11 8.04
N LEU A 302 35.33 6.05 8.36
CA LEU A 302 35.57 5.20 9.53
C LEU A 302 36.50 4.01 9.25
N TYR A 303 36.85 3.77 7.98
CA TYR A 303 37.82 2.76 7.52
C TYR A 303 39.02 3.43 6.83
#